data_c1b0d3075cb5448ba56a75fc3a899df6
#
_entry.id   c1b0d3075cb5448ba56a75fc3a899df6
#
_cell.length_a   1.000
_cell.length_b   1.000
_cell.length_c   1.000
_cell.angle_alpha   90.00
_cell.angle_beta   90.00
_cell.angle_gamma   90.00
#
_symmetry.space_group_name_H-M   'P 1'
#
loop_
_entity.id
_entity.type
_entity.pdbx_description
1 polymer ?
#
loop_
_entity_poly.entity_id
_entity_poly.type
_entity_poly.pdbx_seq_one_letter_code
_entity_poly.pdbx_strand_id
1 'polypeptide(L)'
;MFTKTIKALLPKKTKTWAKDVINNASGTAEIHQSINAVASKILETAQRLNTVEHKVSQIHGNNDHEPNLKINSCNYIVAPWWETNFWEPSVQLALRDLIKPGSIIFDVGANLAGLSILMSRLTGPRGIVCAFEASPRIIELTHGNIIASGCNNIQLYHNAIFSESGKDLMIYAGGHLNDSIYNQGEFKNNVGKMVKTMSLDDFVNHTGLIPDVIKMDIEGAEFDALQGMQTKVLISKPHLILETSPNDMRCFDFLLSLGYIALDLGNYKSITSANDFPKGSEIRNLLYIHETRIQEIPYTREPKLAEQLTLKKEDFINQSGSWYSGWLTLKPGRYVVLYDLSGNPDDEVMVGIEDEQKEMCRYHANRGFLQIHYPDMPFHITNEKTCRLFLKLLKSNSDTHCPPVSVTLLKMTDILTERISPINYLVA
;
A
#
# COMPACT_ATOMS: atom_id res chain seq x y z
N MET A 1 -23.67 -20.98 34.35
CA MET A 1 -23.34 -21.52 33.03
C MET A 1 -22.41 -20.58 32.21
N PHE A 2 -22.56 -19.30 32.32
CA PHE A 2 -21.77 -18.24 31.59
C PHE A 2 -20.26 -18.25 31.87
N THR A 3 -19.83 -18.55 33.09
CA THR A 3 -18.42 -18.51 33.51
C THR A 3 -17.51 -19.59 32.88
N LYS A 4 -18.07 -20.69 32.40
CA LYS A 4 -17.27 -21.77 31.78
C LYS A 4 -16.89 -21.46 30.31
N THR A 5 -17.76 -20.81 29.56
CA THR A 5 -17.59 -20.53 28.12
C THR A 5 -16.59 -19.40 27.91
N ILE A 6 -16.66 -18.33 28.71
CA ILE A 6 -15.68 -17.21 28.65
C ILE A 6 -14.28 -17.66 29.06
N LYS A 7 -14.17 -18.62 30.01
CA LYS A 7 -12.87 -19.18 30.42
C LYS A 7 -12.13 -19.92 29.31
N ALA A 8 -12.80 -20.40 28.29
CA ALA A 8 -12.16 -21.12 27.17
C ALA A 8 -11.51 -20.18 26.14
N LEU A 9 -12.06 -19.00 25.95
CA LEU A 9 -11.73 -18.09 24.85
C LEU A 9 -10.67 -17.01 25.16
N LEU A 10 -10.31 -16.80 26.43
CA LEU A 10 -9.37 -15.76 26.83
C LEU A 10 -7.94 -16.28 27.07
N PRO A 11 -6.88 -15.54 26.68
CA PRO A 11 -5.49 -15.84 27.03
C PRO A 11 -5.30 -15.94 28.55
N LYS A 12 -4.31 -16.75 28.99
CA LYS A 12 -4.08 -17.01 30.44
C LYS A 12 -3.97 -15.74 31.30
N LYS A 13 -3.28 -14.71 30.84
CA LYS A 13 -3.13 -13.43 31.55
C LYS A 13 -4.44 -12.66 31.70
N THR A 14 -5.28 -12.68 30.68
CA THR A 14 -6.61 -12.02 30.69
C THR A 14 -7.60 -12.78 31.59
N LYS A 15 -7.43 -14.09 31.75
CA LYS A 15 -8.23 -14.91 32.68
C LYS A 15 -7.98 -14.55 34.14
N THR A 16 -6.75 -14.23 34.51
CA THR A 16 -6.39 -13.82 35.89
C THR A 16 -6.98 -12.45 36.19
N TRP A 17 -6.78 -11.49 35.31
CA TRP A 17 -7.35 -10.13 35.43
C TRP A 17 -8.89 -10.15 35.53
N ALA A 18 -9.57 -10.89 34.64
CA ALA A 18 -11.03 -11.01 34.66
C ALA A 18 -11.54 -11.66 35.98
N LYS A 19 -10.78 -12.61 36.52
CA LYS A 19 -11.11 -13.23 37.81
C LYS A 19 -10.95 -12.29 38.98
N ASP A 20 -9.94 -11.45 38.96
CA ASP A 20 -9.68 -10.45 40.01
C ASP A 20 -10.70 -9.30 39.93
N VAL A 21 -11.09 -8.84 38.74
CA VAL A 21 -12.18 -7.89 38.55
C VAL A 21 -13.52 -8.42 39.03
N ILE A 22 -13.84 -9.66 38.75
CA ILE A 22 -15.10 -10.31 39.21
C ILE A 22 -15.10 -10.52 40.72
N ASN A 23 -13.97 -10.87 41.33
CA ASN A 23 -13.84 -11.11 42.75
C ASN A 23 -13.80 -9.83 43.61
N ASN A 24 -13.31 -8.72 43.02
CA ASN A 24 -13.24 -7.40 43.67
C ASN A 24 -14.50 -6.55 43.49
N ALA A 25 -15.43 -6.95 42.61
CA ALA A 25 -16.70 -6.29 42.40
C ALA A 25 -17.71 -6.68 43.49
N SER A 26 -17.39 -6.38 44.72
CA SER A 26 -18.37 -6.44 45.83
C SER A 26 -19.14 -5.12 45.88
N GLY A 27 -20.10 -4.94 45.00
CA GLY A 27 -20.95 -3.74 45.06
C GLY A 27 -21.85 -3.56 43.85
N THR A 28 -23.13 -3.68 44.14
CA THR A 28 -24.30 -3.26 43.37
C THR A 28 -24.71 -4.10 42.16
N ALA A 29 -25.99 -4.39 42.10
CA ALA A 29 -26.66 -5.10 40.99
C ALA A 29 -26.41 -4.44 39.61
N GLU A 30 -26.17 -3.14 39.57
CA GLU A 30 -25.89 -2.35 38.37
C GLU A 30 -24.55 -2.70 37.69
N ILE A 31 -23.50 -2.96 38.49
CA ILE A 31 -22.18 -3.33 37.94
C ILE A 31 -22.29 -4.76 37.33
N HIS A 32 -22.99 -5.66 37.99
CA HIS A 32 -23.23 -7.00 37.44
C HIS A 32 -24.05 -6.96 36.14
N GLN A 33 -25.04 -6.06 36.06
CA GLN A 33 -25.85 -5.88 34.86
C GLN A 33 -25.04 -5.30 33.72
N SER A 34 -24.16 -4.34 33.98
CA SER A 34 -23.25 -3.74 32.98
C SER A 34 -22.22 -4.75 32.49
N ILE A 35 -21.62 -5.56 33.37
CA ILE A 35 -20.68 -6.62 33.00
C ILE A 35 -21.37 -7.67 32.12
N ASN A 36 -22.58 -8.08 32.46
CA ASN A 36 -23.35 -9.06 31.68
C ASN A 36 -23.73 -8.46 30.29
N ALA A 37 -24.08 -7.19 30.22
CA ALA A 37 -24.39 -6.53 28.93
C ALA A 37 -23.16 -6.45 28.02
N VAL A 38 -21.98 -6.10 28.55
CA VAL A 38 -20.72 -6.10 27.82
C VAL A 38 -20.32 -7.51 27.37
N ALA A 39 -20.45 -8.50 28.25
CA ALA A 39 -20.17 -9.90 27.94
C ALA A 39 -21.10 -10.45 26.84
N SER A 40 -22.37 -10.07 26.85
CA SER A 40 -23.35 -10.45 25.81
C SER A 40 -22.99 -9.82 24.46
N LYS A 41 -22.55 -8.55 24.46
CA LYS A 41 -22.16 -7.86 23.24
C LYS A 41 -20.88 -8.42 22.63
N ILE A 42 -19.91 -8.81 23.46
CA ILE A 42 -18.69 -9.51 23.03
C ILE A 42 -19.06 -10.88 22.41
N LEU A 43 -19.98 -11.62 23.02
CA LEU A 43 -20.41 -12.91 22.50
C LEU A 43 -21.17 -12.79 21.17
N GLU A 44 -22.03 -11.80 21.04
CA GLU A 44 -22.74 -11.50 19.80
C GLU A 44 -21.77 -11.10 18.68
N THR A 45 -20.78 -10.28 19.00
CA THR A 45 -19.73 -9.89 18.05
C THR A 45 -18.89 -11.08 17.60
N ALA A 46 -18.50 -11.95 18.53
CA ALA A 46 -17.78 -13.19 18.23
C ALA A 46 -18.61 -14.17 17.36
N GLN A 47 -19.92 -14.24 17.58
CA GLN A 47 -20.81 -15.06 16.75
C GLN A 47 -20.97 -14.48 15.33
N ARG A 48 -21.05 -13.17 15.19
CA ARG A 48 -21.08 -12.49 13.89
C ARG A 48 -19.78 -12.71 13.12
N LEU A 49 -18.64 -12.64 13.80
CA LEU A 49 -17.33 -12.94 13.22
C LEU A 49 -17.28 -14.39 12.70
N ASN A 50 -17.68 -15.37 13.50
CA ASN A 50 -17.73 -16.78 13.06
C ASN A 50 -18.67 -17.02 11.87
N THR A 51 -19.77 -16.27 11.78
CA THR A 51 -20.71 -16.37 10.64
C THR A 51 -20.11 -15.76 9.38
N VAL A 52 -19.33 -14.68 9.50
CA VAL A 52 -18.58 -14.08 8.40
C VAL A 52 -17.47 -15.03 7.95
N GLU A 53 -16.72 -15.64 8.86
CA GLU A 53 -15.72 -16.67 8.55
C GLU A 53 -16.30 -17.83 7.72
N HIS A 54 -17.48 -18.32 8.12
CA HIS A 54 -18.12 -19.41 7.41
C HIS A 54 -18.62 -19.02 6.01
N LYS A 55 -19.11 -17.79 5.84
CA LYS A 55 -19.55 -17.28 4.52
C LYS A 55 -18.39 -17.00 3.59
N VAL A 56 -17.29 -16.50 4.11
CA VAL A 56 -16.09 -16.21 3.33
C VAL A 56 -15.41 -17.52 2.88
N SER A 57 -15.34 -18.53 3.73
CA SER A 57 -14.81 -19.84 3.35
C SER A 57 -15.64 -20.57 2.27
N GLN A 58 -16.93 -20.23 2.14
CA GLN A 58 -17.80 -20.78 1.08
C GLN A 58 -17.64 -20.05 -0.27
N ILE A 59 -17.11 -18.81 -0.28
CA ILE A 59 -16.91 -18.01 -1.51
C ILE A 59 -15.57 -18.37 -2.17
N HIS A 60 -14.60 -18.84 -1.41
CA HIS A 60 -13.29 -19.25 -1.92
C HIS A 60 -13.26 -20.78 -2.11
N GLY A 61 -13.82 -21.25 -3.23
CA GLY A 61 -13.57 -22.62 -3.69
C GLY A 61 -12.07 -22.82 -3.94
N ASN A 62 -11.55 -23.88 -3.33
CA ASN A 62 -10.25 -24.52 -3.51
C ASN A 62 -9.35 -23.98 -4.63
N ASN A 63 -8.52 -23.01 -4.31
CA ASN A 63 -7.31 -22.69 -5.07
C ASN A 63 -6.10 -23.08 -4.22
N ASP A 64 -5.61 -24.30 -4.41
CA ASP A 64 -4.56 -24.95 -3.62
C ASP A 64 -3.13 -24.44 -3.90
N HIS A 65 -2.94 -23.25 -4.45
CA HIS A 65 -1.61 -22.78 -4.89
C HIS A 65 -1.15 -21.43 -4.34
N GLU A 66 -1.82 -20.89 -3.32
CA GLU A 66 -1.25 -19.75 -2.59
C GLU A 66 -0.62 -20.19 -1.28
N PRO A 67 0.58 -19.70 -0.93
CA PRO A 67 1.22 -20.03 0.34
C PRO A 67 0.29 -19.62 1.48
N ASN A 68 0.04 -20.54 2.40
CA ASN A 68 -0.87 -20.47 3.52
C ASN A 68 -0.81 -19.14 4.29
N LEU A 69 -1.56 -18.18 3.84
CA LEU A 69 -1.85 -16.93 4.55
C LEU A 69 -3.12 -17.13 5.36
N LYS A 70 -2.99 -17.83 6.47
CA LYS A 70 -4.02 -17.84 7.50
C LYS A 70 -3.92 -16.54 8.27
N ILE A 71 -4.73 -15.58 7.89
CA ILE A 71 -4.93 -14.43 8.72
C ILE A 71 -6.43 -14.25 8.92
N ASN A 72 -6.80 -14.29 10.17
CA ASN A 72 -8.14 -14.07 10.75
C ASN A 72 -9.25 -13.77 9.75
N SER A 73 -10.33 -14.39 9.92
CA SER A 73 -11.69 -14.31 9.40
C SER A 73 -12.13 -13.31 8.32
N CYS A 74 -11.31 -12.34 8.01
CA CYS A 74 -11.38 -11.51 6.81
C CYS A 74 -10.15 -11.85 5.99
N ASN A 75 -10.27 -12.60 4.91
CA ASN A 75 -9.15 -12.98 4.03
C ASN A 75 -8.50 -11.79 3.28
N TYR A 76 -8.72 -10.58 3.74
CA TYR A 76 -8.08 -9.36 3.27
C TYR A 76 -6.97 -8.97 4.22
N ILE A 77 -5.88 -9.62 4.09
CA ILE A 77 -4.83 -9.39 5.02
C ILE A 77 -3.68 -8.80 4.31
N VAL A 78 -3.04 -7.99 5.08
CA VAL A 78 -1.69 -7.61 4.82
C VAL A 78 -0.89 -8.85 4.55
N ALA A 79 -0.93 -9.25 3.32
CA ALA A 79 -0.15 -10.38 2.89
C ALA A 79 1.33 -10.04 3.08
N PRO A 80 2.19 -11.01 3.43
CA PRO A 80 3.63 -10.80 3.39
C PRO A 80 4.14 -10.21 2.08
N TRP A 81 3.38 -10.33 0.99
CA TRP A 81 3.73 -9.74 -0.30
C TRP A 81 3.67 -8.20 -0.31
N TRP A 82 2.91 -7.55 0.57
CA TRP A 82 3.02 -6.11 0.78
C TRP A 82 4.42 -5.72 1.26
N GLU A 83 5.03 -6.56 2.07
CA GLU A 83 6.39 -6.38 2.58
C GLU A 83 7.46 -6.84 1.60
N THR A 84 7.09 -7.65 0.61
CA THR A 84 7.99 -8.25 -0.37
C THR A 84 8.01 -7.51 -1.72
N ASN A 85 7.50 -6.27 -1.79
CA ASN A 85 7.43 -5.45 -3.00
C ASN A 85 6.52 -6.04 -4.10
N PHE A 86 5.45 -6.77 -3.73
CA PHE A 86 4.50 -7.30 -4.70
C PHE A 86 3.31 -6.37 -4.96
N TRP A 87 3.04 -5.44 -4.03
CA TRP A 87 2.01 -4.42 -4.20
C TRP A 87 2.67 -3.04 -4.19
N GLU A 88 2.40 -2.24 -5.23
CA GLU A 88 3.02 -0.92 -5.40
C GLU A 88 4.52 -0.89 -5.04
N PRO A 89 5.36 -1.73 -5.67
CA PRO A 89 6.75 -1.90 -5.26
C PRO A 89 7.54 -0.58 -5.31
N SER A 90 7.19 0.32 -6.22
CA SER A 90 7.79 1.66 -6.32
C SER A 90 7.52 2.51 -5.08
N VAL A 91 6.27 2.51 -4.60
CA VAL A 91 5.86 3.20 -3.37
C VAL A 91 6.54 2.58 -2.16
N GLN A 92 6.54 1.25 -2.05
CA GLN A 92 7.21 0.57 -0.93
C GLN A 92 8.71 0.87 -0.86
N LEU A 93 9.40 0.91 -2.02
CA LEU A 93 10.82 1.29 -2.07
C LEU A 93 11.03 2.73 -1.63
N ALA A 94 10.19 3.66 -2.11
CA ALA A 94 10.26 5.05 -1.69
C ALA A 94 10.03 5.23 -0.18
N LEU A 95 9.03 4.55 0.39
CA LEU A 95 8.78 4.58 1.83
C LEU A 95 9.98 4.09 2.64
N ARG A 96 10.67 3.02 2.19
CA ARG A 96 11.89 2.54 2.83
C ARG A 96 13.04 3.54 2.78
N ASP A 97 13.13 4.33 1.71
CA ASP A 97 14.17 5.35 1.56
C ASP A 97 13.87 6.61 2.39
N LEU A 98 12.60 6.99 2.53
CA LEU A 98 12.18 8.25 3.15
C LEU A 98 11.96 8.14 4.64
N ILE A 99 11.39 7.03 5.11
CA ILE A 99 11.01 6.87 6.51
C ILE A 99 12.25 6.56 7.36
N LYS A 100 12.45 7.39 8.38
CA LYS A 100 13.49 7.21 9.39
C LYS A 100 12.87 6.75 10.71
N PRO A 101 13.62 6.03 11.57
CA PRO A 101 13.12 5.68 12.90
C PRO A 101 12.68 6.91 13.69
N GLY A 102 11.43 6.92 14.15
CA GLY A 102 10.82 8.02 14.86
C GLY A 102 10.05 9.03 13.99
N SER A 103 9.99 8.85 12.66
CA SER A 103 9.21 9.71 11.77
C SER A 103 7.72 9.69 12.10
N ILE A 104 7.05 10.80 11.82
CA ILE A 104 5.60 10.92 11.79
C ILE A 104 5.14 10.81 10.34
N ILE A 105 4.25 9.87 10.06
CA ILE A 105 3.81 9.57 8.71
C ILE A 105 2.29 9.69 8.62
N PHE A 106 1.78 10.32 7.56
CA PHE A 106 0.36 10.34 7.24
C PHE A 106 0.12 9.43 6.03
N ASP A 107 -0.76 8.45 6.20
CA ASP A 107 -1.24 7.54 5.16
C ASP A 107 -2.69 7.91 4.84
N VAL A 108 -2.88 8.68 3.79
CA VAL A 108 -4.18 9.24 3.37
C VAL A 108 -4.74 8.35 2.28
N GLY A 109 -5.85 7.67 2.57
CA GLY A 109 -6.37 6.56 1.79
C GLY A 109 -5.69 5.25 2.20
N ALA A 110 -5.80 4.91 3.50
CA ALA A 110 -5.11 3.75 4.07
C ALA A 110 -5.61 2.41 3.53
N ASN A 111 -6.82 2.38 2.98
CA ASN A 111 -7.44 1.18 2.43
C ASN A 111 -7.33 0.01 3.44
N LEU A 112 -6.81 -1.13 3.06
CA LEU A 112 -6.61 -2.30 3.94
C LEU A 112 -5.45 -2.17 4.94
N ALA A 113 -4.84 -1.00 5.06
CA ALA A 113 -3.69 -0.67 5.92
C ALA A 113 -2.36 -1.36 5.51
N GLY A 114 -2.23 -1.88 4.31
CA GLY A 114 -1.01 -2.55 3.88
C GLY A 114 0.22 -1.66 3.99
N LEU A 115 0.17 -0.49 3.38
CA LEU A 115 1.27 0.48 3.46
C LEU A 115 1.39 1.10 4.86
N SER A 116 0.28 1.35 5.57
CA SER A 116 0.32 1.82 6.98
C SER A 116 1.14 0.89 7.87
N ILE A 117 0.98 -0.43 7.71
CA ILE A 117 1.72 -1.44 8.49
C ILE A 117 3.21 -1.44 8.11
N LEU A 118 3.54 -1.33 6.82
CA LEU A 118 4.92 -1.14 6.39
C LEU A 118 5.54 0.12 7.00
N MET A 119 4.84 1.26 6.91
CA MET A 119 5.27 2.54 7.50
C MET A 119 5.51 2.43 9.01
N SER A 120 4.60 1.74 9.72
CA SER A 120 4.70 1.49 11.15
C SER A 120 5.99 0.74 11.53
N ARG A 121 6.32 -0.29 10.77
CA ARG A 121 7.55 -1.08 10.98
C ARG A 121 8.80 -0.28 10.66
N LEU A 122 8.77 0.52 9.58
CA LEU A 122 9.90 1.36 9.18
C LEU A 122 10.20 2.45 10.20
N THR A 123 9.17 3.15 10.69
CA THR A 123 9.38 4.21 11.68
C THR A 123 9.67 3.66 13.08
N GLY A 124 9.26 2.41 13.36
CA GLY A 124 9.48 1.74 14.64
C GLY A 124 8.68 2.35 15.81
N PRO A 125 8.89 1.87 17.03
CA PRO A 125 8.02 2.16 18.17
C PRO A 125 8.05 3.62 18.66
N ARG A 126 9.00 4.42 18.19
CA ARG A 126 9.09 5.86 18.53
C ARG A 126 8.41 6.77 17.52
N GLY A 127 8.05 6.24 16.34
CA GLY A 127 7.33 6.98 15.31
C GLY A 127 5.83 6.73 15.40
N ILE A 128 5.08 7.48 14.61
CA ILE A 128 3.62 7.42 14.57
C ILE A 128 3.17 7.37 13.11
N VAL A 129 2.21 6.52 12.81
CA VAL A 129 1.49 6.52 11.55
C VAL A 129 0.06 6.97 11.82
N CYS A 130 -0.35 8.07 11.20
CA CYS A 130 -1.74 8.51 11.18
C CYS A 130 -2.36 8.02 9.87
N ALA A 131 -3.20 7.00 9.95
CA ALA A 131 -3.86 6.38 8.83
C ALA A 131 -5.28 6.94 8.70
N PHE A 132 -5.65 7.45 7.54
CA PHE A 132 -6.97 8.02 7.26
C PHE A 132 -7.66 7.15 6.21
N GLU A 133 -8.87 6.67 6.54
CA GLU A 133 -9.70 5.90 5.63
C GLU A 133 -11.12 6.46 5.65
N ALA A 134 -11.60 6.84 4.48
CA ALA A 134 -12.90 7.48 4.34
C ALA A 134 -14.04 6.49 4.19
N SER A 135 -13.81 5.33 3.60
CA SER A 135 -14.85 4.38 3.25
C SER A 135 -15.47 3.69 4.46
N PRO A 136 -16.79 3.84 4.69
CA PRO A 136 -17.49 3.14 5.76
C PRO A 136 -17.56 1.61 5.58
N ARG A 137 -17.23 1.09 4.41
CA ARG A 137 -17.18 -0.36 4.16
C ARG A 137 -15.79 -0.96 4.37
N ILE A 138 -14.73 -0.13 4.24
CA ILE A 138 -13.34 -0.56 4.30
C ILE A 138 -12.77 -0.37 5.71
N ILE A 139 -13.16 0.67 6.42
CA ILE A 139 -12.60 1.07 7.73
C ILE A 139 -12.55 -0.07 8.76
N GLU A 140 -13.55 -0.95 8.78
CA GLU A 140 -13.56 -2.11 9.71
C GLU A 140 -12.49 -3.14 9.34
N LEU A 141 -12.25 -3.35 8.03
CA LEU A 141 -11.20 -4.23 7.53
C LEU A 141 -9.82 -3.65 7.82
N THR A 142 -9.65 -2.35 7.58
CA THR A 142 -8.45 -1.57 7.91
C THR A 142 -8.08 -1.76 9.38
N HIS A 143 -9.05 -1.54 10.28
CA HIS A 143 -8.87 -1.71 11.72
C HIS A 143 -8.50 -3.14 12.10
N GLY A 144 -9.20 -4.13 11.51
CA GLY A 144 -8.92 -5.55 11.71
C GLY A 144 -7.48 -5.92 11.32
N ASN A 145 -6.99 -5.42 10.19
CA ASN A 145 -5.64 -5.66 9.71
C ASN A 145 -4.58 -5.01 10.61
N ILE A 146 -4.81 -3.79 11.08
CA ILE A 146 -3.92 -3.11 12.02
C ILE A 146 -3.77 -3.93 13.31
N ILE A 147 -4.89 -4.38 13.89
CA ILE A 147 -4.86 -5.22 15.10
C ILE A 147 -4.12 -6.54 14.83
N ALA A 148 -4.42 -7.22 13.73
CA ALA A 148 -3.80 -8.49 13.37
C ALA A 148 -2.29 -8.38 13.14
N SER A 149 -1.81 -7.21 12.68
CA SER A 149 -0.39 -6.96 12.43
C SER A 149 0.45 -6.78 13.70
N GLY A 150 -0.21 -6.52 14.86
CA GLY A 150 0.46 -6.20 16.11
C GLY A 150 1.12 -4.83 16.15
N CYS A 151 0.87 -3.96 15.17
CA CYS A 151 1.40 -2.60 15.13
C CYS A 151 0.67 -1.71 16.13
N ASN A 152 1.40 -1.13 17.09
CA ASN A 152 0.81 -0.33 18.19
C ASN A 152 0.98 1.18 18.00
N ASN A 153 1.63 1.61 16.93
CA ASN A 153 1.92 3.00 16.61
C ASN A 153 1.17 3.51 15.37
N ILE A 154 0.11 2.81 14.97
CA ILE A 154 -0.82 3.26 13.94
C ILE A 154 -2.08 3.81 14.62
N GLN A 155 -2.43 5.04 14.29
CA GLN A 155 -3.67 5.69 14.71
C GLN A 155 -4.59 5.79 13.49
N LEU A 156 -5.74 5.11 13.54
CA LEU A 156 -6.70 5.06 12.44
C LEU A 156 -7.82 6.09 12.64
N TYR A 157 -8.08 6.88 11.61
CA TYR A 157 -9.10 7.92 11.58
C TYR A 157 -10.11 7.67 10.45
N HIS A 158 -11.40 7.64 10.79
CA HIS A 158 -12.47 7.47 9.82
C HIS A 158 -12.96 8.84 9.33
N ASN A 159 -12.20 9.43 8.42
CA ASN A 159 -12.48 10.73 7.82
C ASN A 159 -12.09 10.77 6.35
N ALA A 160 -12.82 11.53 5.55
CA ALA A 160 -12.39 11.96 4.24
C ALA A 160 -11.44 13.16 4.38
N ILE A 161 -10.20 13.05 3.96
CA ILE A 161 -9.28 14.17 3.94
C ILE A 161 -9.67 15.10 2.79
N PHE A 162 -9.87 16.39 3.12
CA PHE A 162 -10.43 17.37 2.20
C PHE A 162 -9.94 18.80 2.54
N SER A 163 -10.40 19.79 1.79
CA SER A 163 -9.99 21.19 1.96
C SER A 163 -10.45 21.83 3.27
N GLU A 164 -11.54 21.36 3.86
CA GLU A 164 -12.11 21.86 5.12
C GLU A 164 -12.69 20.74 5.98
N SER A 165 -12.67 20.95 7.30
CA SER A 165 -13.17 19.97 8.27
C SER A 165 -14.67 20.11 8.53
N GLY A 166 -15.30 18.98 8.96
CA GLY A 166 -16.66 18.97 9.50
C GLY A 166 -17.79 18.96 8.48
N LYS A 167 -17.47 18.95 7.18
CA LYS A 167 -18.48 18.78 6.14
C LYS A 167 -18.90 17.32 6.01
N ASP A 168 -20.08 17.11 5.48
CA ASP A 168 -20.56 15.79 5.09
C ASP A 168 -20.29 15.57 3.60
N LEU A 169 -19.48 14.57 3.27
CA LEU A 169 -19.23 14.14 1.91
C LEU A 169 -19.83 12.77 1.66
N MET A 170 -20.30 12.56 0.44
CA MET A 170 -20.75 11.26 -0.03
C MET A 170 -19.57 10.47 -0.59
N ILE A 171 -19.34 9.26 -0.10
CA ILE A 171 -18.37 8.30 -0.64
C ILE A 171 -19.13 7.27 -1.43
N TYR A 172 -18.73 7.05 -2.66
CA TYR A 172 -19.32 6.08 -3.58
C TYR A 172 -18.43 4.84 -3.68
N ALA A 173 -19.05 3.68 -3.51
CA ALA A 173 -18.32 2.42 -3.60
C ALA A 173 -17.86 2.15 -5.04
N GLY A 174 -16.58 1.88 -5.23
CA GLY A 174 -16.01 1.42 -6.49
C GLY A 174 -15.80 -0.08 -6.54
N GLY A 175 -15.25 -0.56 -7.66
CA GLY A 175 -14.75 -1.92 -7.79
C GLY A 175 -13.46 -2.12 -6.99
N HIS A 176 -13.12 -3.37 -6.69
CA HIS A 176 -11.81 -3.75 -6.10
C HIS A 176 -11.36 -2.94 -4.86
N LEU A 177 -12.31 -2.51 -4.01
CA LEU A 177 -12.08 -1.69 -2.81
C LEU A 177 -11.63 -0.23 -3.09
N ASN A 178 -11.81 0.27 -4.29
CA ASN A 178 -11.64 1.68 -4.61
C ASN A 178 -12.95 2.41 -4.32
N ASP A 179 -12.90 3.42 -3.47
CA ASP A 179 -14.06 4.25 -3.14
C ASP A 179 -13.68 5.72 -3.36
N SER A 180 -14.58 6.49 -3.98
CA SER A 180 -14.32 7.89 -4.35
C SER A 180 -15.42 8.82 -3.89
N ILE A 181 -15.09 10.10 -3.70
CA ILE A 181 -16.07 11.18 -3.50
C ILE A 181 -16.78 11.58 -4.79
N TYR A 182 -16.29 11.15 -5.94
CA TYR A 182 -16.86 11.49 -7.23
C TYR A 182 -17.76 10.39 -7.76
N ASN A 183 -19.02 10.75 -8.12
CA ASN A 183 -19.99 9.84 -8.75
C ASN A 183 -19.83 9.84 -10.27
N GLN A 184 -18.70 9.41 -10.77
CA GLN A 184 -18.39 9.37 -12.22
C GLN A 184 -17.62 8.08 -12.56
N GLY A 185 -17.52 7.80 -13.85
CA GLY A 185 -16.80 6.59 -14.29
C GLY A 185 -17.42 5.32 -13.70
N GLU A 186 -16.61 4.49 -13.08
CA GLU A 186 -17.02 3.24 -12.42
C GLU A 186 -17.88 3.46 -11.17
N PHE A 187 -17.83 4.66 -10.57
CA PHE A 187 -18.60 5.01 -9.37
C PHE A 187 -20.02 5.47 -9.70
N LYS A 188 -20.33 5.67 -10.98
CA LYS A 188 -21.62 6.20 -11.42
C LYS A 188 -22.76 5.27 -11.03
N ASN A 189 -23.80 5.85 -10.38
CA ASN A 189 -24.98 5.15 -9.86
C ASN A 189 -24.73 4.19 -8.70
N ASN A 190 -23.55 4.17 -8.10
CA ASN A 190 -23.27 3.38 -6.90
C ASN A 190 -23.90 4.04 -5.66
N VAL A 191 -24.22 3.21 -4.68
CA VAL A 191 -24.79 3.68 -3.41
C VAL A 191 -23.70 4.40 -2.62
N GLY A 192 -23.92 5.69 -2.39
CA GLY A 192 -23.03 6.49 -1.56
C GLY A 192 -23.32 6.35 -0.06
N LYS A 193 -22.30 6.59 0.76
CA LYS A 193 -22.41 6.72 2.21
C LYS A 193 -21.76 8.01 2.66
N MET A 194 -22.36 8.65 3.68
CA MET A 194 -21.84 9.90 4.23
C MET A 194 -20.64 9.67 5.12
N VAL A 195 -19.64 10.54 5.01
CA VAL A 195 -18.46 10.59 5.87
C VAL A 195 -18.15 12.05 6.20
N LYS A 196 -17.58 12.28 7.38
CA LYS A 196 -17.11 13.62 7.79
C LYS A 196 -15.76 13.92 7.16
N THR A 197 -15.62 15.16 6.68
CA THR A 197 -14.32 15.66 6.20
C THR A 197 -13.42 16.10 7.35
N MET A 198 -12.13 16.11 7.09
CA MET A 198 -11.07 16.67 7.92
C MET A 198 -10.00 17.30 7.04
N SER A 199 -9.59 18.55 7.32
CA SER A 199 -8.39 19.10 6.73
C SER A 199 -7.17 18.67 7.53
N LEU A 200 -6.05 18.43 6.86
CA LEU A 200 -4.82 18.03 7.56
C LEU A 200 -4.23 19.19 8.39
N ASP A 201 -4.46 20.43 8.00
CA ASP A 201 -4.07 21.58 8.83
C ASP A 201 -4.83 21.62 10.16
N ASP A 202 -6.14 21.34 10.17
CA ASP A 202 -6.91 21.23 11.40
C ASP A 202 -6.47 20.03 12.24
N PHE A 203 -6.19 18.89 11.59
CA PHE A 203 -5.66 17.73 12.28
C PHE A 203 -4.34 18.05 13.00
N VAL A 204 -3.40 18.71 12.32
CA VAL A 204 -2.14 19.16 12.92
C VAL A 204 -2.37 20.17 14.05
N ASN A 205 -3.31 21.10 13.88
CA ASN A 205 -3.66 22.07 14.93
C ASN A 205 -4.17 21.39 16.20
N HIS A 206 -4.93 20.31 16.08
CA HIS A 206 -5.49 19.58 17.22
C HIS A 206 -4.50 18.62 17.88
N THR A 207 -3.66 17.96 17.09
CA THR A 207 -2.79 16.88 17.57
C THR A 207 -1.34 17.32 17.82
N GLY A 208 -0.89 18.38 17.16
CA GLY A 208 0.52 18.78 17.11
C GLY A 208 1.42 17.85 16.28
N LEU A 209 0.85 16.83 15.62
CA LEU A 209 1.62 15.86 14.83
C LEU A 209 1.91 16.43 13.45
N ILE A 210 3.16 16.80 13.19
CA ILE A 210 3.62 17.33 11.91
C ILE A 210 4.25 16.18 11.11
N PRO A 211 3.78 15.88 9.89
CA PRO A 211 4.29 14.74 9.13
C PRO A 211 5.66 15.00 8.50
N ASP A 212 6.53 14.00 8.51
CA ASP A 212 7.77 13.95 7.72
C ASP A 212 7.50 13.45 6.31
N VAL A 213 6.58 12.49 6.18
CA VAL A 213 6.20 11.82 4.93
C VAL A 213 4.69 11.69 4.87
N ILE A 214 4.11 11.95 3.71
CA ILE A 214 2.69 11.75 3.40
C ILE A 214 2.58 10.87 2.18
N LYS A 215 1.84 9.76 2.24
CA LYS A 215 1.31 9.04 1.09
C LYS A 215 -0.15 9.41 0.95
N MET A 216 -0.57 9.80 -0.24
CA MET A 216 -1.95 10.15 -0.53
C MET A 216 -2.40 9.48 -1.81
N ASP A 217 -3.49 8.75 -1.70
CA ASP A 217 -4.15 8.02 -2.77
C ASP A 217 -5.62 7.90 -2.35
N ILE A 218 -6.43 8.81 -2.86
CA ILE A 218 -7.83 9.04 -2.46
C ILE A 218 -8.77 9.19 -3.67
N GLU A 219 -8.36 8.54 -4.76
CA GLU A 219 -9.20 8.34 -5.94
C GLU A 219 -9.77 9.66 -6.50
N GLY A 220 -8.86 10.66 -6.69
CA GLY A 220 -9.11 11.91 -7.38
C GLY A 220 -9.36 13.13 -6.49
N ALA A 221 -9.40 12.99 -5.16
CA ALA A 221 -9.60 14.10 -4.22
C ALA A 221 -8.28 14.75 -3.74
N GLU A 222 -7.13 14.37 -4.32
CA GLU A 222 -5.79 14.80 -3.89
C GLU A 222 -5.65 16.32 -3.91
N PHE A 223 -6.18 16.99 -4.96
CA PHE A 223 -6.09 18.44 -5.05
C PHE A 223 -6.90 19.13 -3.95
N ASP A 224 -8.10 18.66 -3.64
CA ASP A 224 -8.92 19.18 -2.56
C ASP A 224 -8.22 18.98 -1.20
N ALA A 225 -7.60 17.81 -0.99
CA ALA A 225 -6.83 17.54 0.22
C ALA A 225 -5.62 18.49 0.34
N LEU A 226 -4.89 18.76 -0.74
CA LEU A 226 -3.78 19.73 -0.75
C LEU A 226 -4.25 21.14 -0.38
N GLN A 227 -5.47 21.55 -0.74
CA GLN A 227 -6.02 22.83 -0.32
C GLN A 227 -6.21 22.92 1.21
N GLY A 228 -6.44 21.78 1.88
CA GLY A 228 -6.56 21.67 3.34
C GLY A 228 -5.23 21.52 4.10
N MET A 229 -4.07 21.73 3.44
CA MET A 229 -2.73 21.50 4.01
C MET A 229 -1.82 22.73 3.96
N GLN A 230 -2.30 23.90 3.52
CA GLN A 230 -1.45 25.02 3.12
C GLN A 230 -0.82 25.77 4.28
N THR A 231 -1.45 25.80 5.46
CA THR A 231 -1.08 26.72 6.55
C THR A 231 -0.21 26.06 7.63
N LYS A 232 -0.15 24.74 7.69
CA LYS A 232 0.65 23.99 8.65
C LYS A 232 1.47 22.88 7.99
N VAL A 233 0.79 21.98 7.29
CA VAL A 233 1.41 20.76 6.75
C VAL A 233 2.43 21.11 5.68
N LEU A 234 2.04 21.85 4.63
CA LEU A 234 2.97 22.18 3.52
C LEU A 234 4.08 23.14 3.93
N ILE A 235 3.85 23.98 4.97
CA ILE A 235 4.91 24.82 5.55
C ILE A 235 6.05 23.97 6.15
N SER A 236 5.75 22.78 6.69
CA SER A 236 6.76 21.87 7.22
C SER A 236 7.54 21.13 6.12
N LYS A 237 7.08 21.23 4.88
CA LYS A 237 7.73 20.65 3.70
C LYS A 237 7.89 19.12 3.78
N PRO A 238 6.82 18.35 4.07
CA PRO A 238 6.91 16.90 4.09
C PRO A 238 7.31 16.35 2.71
N HIS A 239 7.87 15.15 2.66
CA HIS A 239 7.91 14.40 1.42
C HIS A 239 6.51 13.87 1.12
N LEU A 240 6.04 14.01 -0.14
CA LEU A 240 4.72 13.53 -0.53
C LEU A 240 4.82 12.49 -1.63
N ILE A 241 4.06 11.42 -1.48
CA ILE A 241 3.85 10.43 -2.55
C ILE A 241 2.39 10.55 -2.96
N LEU A 242 2.14 10.92 -4.21
CA LEU A 242 0.80 11.13 -4.76
C LEU A 242 0.65 10.43 -6.10
N GLU A 243 -0.54 9.88 -6.33
CA GLU A 243 -0.93 9.52 -7.69
C GLU A 243 -1.16 10.80 -8.50
N THR A 244 -0.57 10.84 -9.69
CA THR A 244 -0.65 12.00 -10.58
C THR A 244 -0.91 11.54 -12.01
N SER A 245 -1.91 12.15 -12.65
CA SER A 245 -2.24 11.91 -14.04
C SER A 245 -1.69 12.99 -14.94
N PRO A 246 -1.12 12.67 -16.13
CA PRO A 246 -0.78 13.67 -17.12
C PRO A 246 -2.00 14.45 -17.65
N ASN A 247 -3.21 13.94 -17.42
CA ASN A 247 -4.47 14.59 -17.79
C ASN A 247 -5.01 15.51 -16.69
N ASP A 248 -4.47 15.44 -15.47
CA ASP A 248 -4.82 16.34 -14.36
C ASP A 248 -3.55 16.74 -13.57
N MET A 249 -2.96 17.83 -13.97
CA MET A 249 -1.72 18.36 -13.42
C MET A 249 -1.93 19.35 -12.25
N ARG A 250 -3.14 19.51 -11.73
CA ARG A 250 -3.43 20.51 -10.68
C ARG A 250 -2.58 20.31 -9.42
N CYS A 251 -2.43 19.09 -8.94
CA CYS A 251 -1.57 18.76 -7.80
C CYS A 251 -0.12 19.04 -8.11
N PHE A 252 0.34 18.65 -9.29
CA PHE A 252 1.70 18.87 -9.78
C PHE A 252 2.05 20.35 -9.84
N ASP A 253 1.27 21.14 -10.58
CA ASP A 253 1.51 22.58 -10.75
C ASP A 253 1.49 23.32 -9.42
N PHE A 254 0.56 22.96 -8.53
CA PHE A 254 0.44 23.53 -7.20
C PHE A 254 1.69 23.25 -6.35
N LEU A 255 2.15 22.01 -6.28
CA LEU A 255 3.32 21.64 -5.48
C LEU A 255 4.62 22.24 -6.05
N LEU A 256 4.78 22.27 -7.39
CA LEU A 256 5.93 22.94 -8.01
C LEU A 256 5.95 24.43 -7.68
N SER A 257 4.80 25.11 -7.63
CA SER A 257 4.71 26.52 -7.25
C SER A 257 5.18 26.79 -5.81
N LEU A 258 5.16 25.76 -4.96
CA LEU A 258 5.64 25.81 -3.58
C LEU A 258 7.12 25.38 -3.42
N GLY A 259 7.83 25.14 -4.52
CA GLY A 259 9.24 24.75 -4.51
C GLY A 259 9.49 23.25 -4.38
N TYR A 260 8.49 22.41 -4.66
CA TYR A 260 8.69 20.97 -4.79
C TYR A 260 9.20 20.61 -6.17
N ILE A 261 9.96 19.53 -6.25
CA ILE A 261 10.29 18.84 -7.49
C ILE A 261 9.58 17.48 -7.48
N ALA A 262 9.32 16.91 -8.65
CA ALA A 262 8.62 15.65 -8.81
C ALA A 262 9.53 14.60 -9.46
N LEU A 263 9.52 13.37 -8.90
CA LEU A 263 10.20 12.20 -9.44
C LEU A 263 9.19 11.08 -9.65
N ASP A 264 9.21 10.47 -10.84
CA ASP A 264 8.43 9.24 -11.10
C ASP A 264 9.04 8.05 -10.35
N LEU A 265 8.28 7.45 -9.46
CA LEU A 265 8.77 6.34 -8.65
C LEU A 265 9.00 5.04 -9.43
N GLY A 266 8.37 4.88 -10.59
CA GLY A 266 8.55 3.70 -11.42
C GLY A 266 9.92 3.66 -12.12
N ASN A 267 10.45 4.82 -12.51
CA ASN A 267 11.69 4.91 -13.30
C ASN A 267 12.70 5.95 -12.79
N TYR A 268 12.39 6.65 -11.70
CA TYR A 268 13.22 7.68 -11.06
C TYR A 268 13.54 8.91 -11.95
N LYS A 269 12.78 9.11 -13.00
CA LYS A 269 12.95 10.32 -13.83
C LYS A 269 12.30 11.53 -13.17
N SER A 270 12.95 12.68 -13.34
CA SER A 270 12.35 13.96 -12.99
C SER A 270 11.20 14.25 -13.95
N ILE A 271 10.05 14.63 -13.39
CA ILE A 271 8.88 15.09 -14.14
C ILE A 271 8.84 16.61 -14.04
N THR A 272 8.83 17.28 -15.17
CA THR A 272 8.75 18.75 -15.28
C THR A 272 7.49 19.21 -16.00
N SER A 273 6.85 18.30 -16.73
CA SER A 273 5.63 18.54 -17.49
C SER A 273 4.87 17.23 -17.76
N ALA A 274 3.63 17.34 -18.24
CA ALA A 274 2.85 16.19 -18.68
C ALA A 274 3.53 15.36 -19.80
N ASN A 275 4.42 15.96 -20.59
CA ASN A 275 5.14 15.26 -21.67
C ASN A 275 6.24 14.32 -21.17
N ASP A 276 6.64 14.43 -19.90
CA ASP A 276 7.69 13.60 -19.32
C ASP A 276 7.14 12.24 -18.80
N PHE A 277 5.82 12.11 -18.71
CA PHE A 277 5.17 10.84 -18.35
C PHE A 277 5.44 9.78 -19.43
N PRO A 278 5.57 8.49 -19.03
CA PRO A 278 5.67 7.41 -19.99
C PRO A 278 4.51 7.44 -20.98
N LYS A 279 4.79 7.21 -22.25
CA LYS A 279 3.80 7.30 -23.31
C LYS A 279 2.66 6.29 -23.07
N GLY A 280 1.43 6.79 -23.05
CA GLY A 280 0.22 6.00 -22.80
C GLY A 280 -0.09 5.79 -21.32
N SER A 281 0.72 6.32 -20.40
CA SER A 281 0.45 6.27 -18.96
C SER A 281 -0.72 7.18 -18.59
N GLU A 282 -1.65 6.67 -17.78
CA GLU A 282 -2.81 7.44 -17.30
C GLU A 282 -2.58 7.96 -15.87
N ILE A 283 -1.90 7.19 -15.03
CA ILE A 283 -1.61 7.53 -13.64
C ILE A 283 -0.21 7.05 -13.28
N ARG A 284 0.52 7.84 -12.48
CA ARG A 284 1.84 7.49 -11.94
C ARG A 284 1.95 7.90 -10.49
N ASN A 285 2.62 7.09 -9.67
CA ASN A 285 3.04 7.49 -8.34
C ASN A 285 4.26 8.40 -8.45
N LEU A 286 4.09 9.68 -8.10
CA LEU A 286 5.17 10.65 -8.07
C LEU A 286 5.59 10.94 -6.62
N LEU A 287 6.90 11.05 -6.42
CA LEU A 287 7.49 11.55 -5.19
C LEU A 287 7.77 13.05 -5.36
N TYR A 288 7.13 13.85 -4.50
CA TYR A 288 7.34 15.28 -4.41
C TYR A 288 8.28 15.60 -3.25
N ILE A 289 9.36 16.31 -3.54
CA ILE A 289 10.41 16.66 -2.59
C ILE A 289 10.63 18.16 -2.66
N HIS A 290 10.52 18.85 -1.52
CA HIS A 290 10.85 20.26 -1.49
C HIS A 290 12.36 20.48 -1.75
N GLU A 291 12.73 21.47 -2.54
CA GLU A 291 14.12 21.74 -2.93
C GLU A 291 15.10 21.83 -1.76
N THR A 292 14.66 22.37 -0.63
CA THR A 292 15.50 22.47 0.59
C THR A 292 15.76 21.13 1.27
N ARG A 293 15.04 20.06 0.91
CA ARG A 293 15.14 18.72 1.52
C ARG A 293 15.72 17.66 0.58
N ILE A 294 16.15 18.03 -0.62
CA ILE A 294 16.69 17.06 -1.60
C ILE A 294 17.86 16.23 -1.02
N GLN A 295 18.66 16.81 -0.14
CA GLN A 295 19.79 16.09 0.46
C GLN A 295 19.39 15.03 1.49
N GLU A 296 18.13 14.98 1.89
CA GLU A 296 17.62 14.00 2.85
C GLU A 296 17.28 12.66 2.19
N ILE A 297 17.20 12.61 0.89
CA ILE A 297 16.82 11.45 0.10
C ILE A 297 18.02 10.84 -0.61
N PRO A 298 18.00 9.53 -0.86
CA PRO A 298 19.08 8.83 -1.58
C PRO A 298 19.02 9.02 -3.11
N TYR A 299 18.12 9.85 -3.61
CA TYR A 299 17.95 10.09 -5.04
C TYR A 299 18.69 11.34 -5.48
N THR A 300 19.23 11.33 -6.69
CA THR A 300 19.69 12.55 -7.36
C THR A 300 18.56 13.12 -8.21
N ARG A 301 18.66 14.40 -8.58
CA ARG A 301 17.70 15.04 -9.52
C ARG A 301 17.65 14.34 -10.87
N GLU A 302 18.73 13.69 -11.27
CA GLU A 302 18.88 12.96 -12.53
C GLU A 302 19.56 11.62 -12.25
N PRO A 303 18.84 10.57 -11.88
CA PRO A 303 19.41 9.23 -11.77
C PRO A 303 20.00 8.83 -13.11
N LYS A 304 21.29 8.51 -13.14
CA LYS A 304 21.97 8.11 -14.36
C LYS A 304 21.84 6.61 -14.55
N LEU A 305 21.67 6.19 -15.79
CA LEU A 305 21.75 4.81 -16.17
C LEU A 305 23.21 4.34 -16.06
N ALA A 306 23.47 3.30 -15.25
CA ALA A 306 24.79 2.70 -15.14
C ALA A 306 25.00 1.59 -16.16
N GLU A 307 24.03 0.68 -16.23
CA GLU A 307 24.10 -0.52 -17.06
C GLU A 307 22.70 -0.78 -17.65
N GLN A 308 22.67 -1.25 -18.89
CA GLN A 308 21.45 -1.67 -19.56
C GLN A 308 21.62 -3.05 -20.16
N LEU A 309 20.68 -3.93 -19.90
CA LEU A 309 20.55 -5.22 -20.55
C LEU A 309 19.17 -5.32 -21.19
N THR A 310 19.12 -5.54 -22.50
CA THR A 310 17.85 -5.79 -23.20
C THR A 310 17.79 -7.24 -23.62
N LEU A 311 16.77 -7.93 -23.15
CA LEU A 311 16.42 -9.30 -23.52
C LEU A 311 15.31 -9.22 -24.58
N LYS A 312 15.45 -9.99 -25.65
CA LYS A 312 14.46 -10.12 -26.72
C LYS A 312 13.68 -11.42 -26.56
N LYS A 313 12.65 -11.57 -27.37
CA LYS A 313 11.79 -12.76 -27.38
C LYS A 313 12.57 -14.07 -27.37
N GLU A 314 13.63 -14.16 -28.16
CA GLU A 314 14.49 -15.33 -28.32
C GLU A 314 15.30 -15.70 -27.07
N ASP A 315 15.47 -14.74 -26.14
CA ASP A 315 16.18 -14.94 -24.86
C ASP A 315 15.30 -15.57 -23.79
N PHE A 316 14.01 -15.78 -24.10
CA PHE A 316 13.06 -16.37 -23.18
C PHE A 316 12.72 -17.81 -23.56
N ILE A 317 12.70 -18.68 -22.57
CA ILE A 317 12.33 -20.09 -22.71
C ILE A 317 10.91 -20.26 -22.17
N ASN A 318 10.04 -20.88 -22.97
CA ASN A 318 8.70 -21.26 -22.53
C ASN A 318 8.74 -22.53 -21.69
N GLN A 319 8.17 -22.47 -20.50
CA GLN A 319 7.99 -23.62 -19.62
C GLN A 319 6.50 -23.65 -19.19
N SER A 320 5.72 -24.55 -19.79
CA SER A 320 4.31 -24.75 -19.45
C SER A 320 3.45 -23.47 -19.47
N GLY A 321 3.61 -22.64 -20.51
CA GLY A 321 2.85 -21.38 -20.66
C GLY A 321 3.44 -20.18 -19.94
N SER A 322 4.56 -20.36 -19.26
CA SER A 322 5.33 -19.29 -18.63
C SER A 322 6.65 -19.06 -19.35
N TRP A 323 7.06 -17.82 -19.47
CA TRP A 323 8.28 -17.42 -20.16
C TRP A 323 9.32 -16.96 -19.16
N TYR A 324 10.54 -17.49 -19.24
CA TYR A 324 11.64 -17.19 -18.32
C TYR A 324 12.87 -16.77 -19.11
N SER A 325 13.56 -15.72 -18.64
CA SER A 325 14.91 -15.42 -19.13
C SER A 325 15.91 -16.47 -18.67
N GLY A 326 17.12 -16.42 -19.23
CA GLY A 326 18.28 -17.05 -18.62
C GLY A 326 18.54 -16.46 -17.22
N TRP A 327 19.32 -17.19 -16.42
CA TRP A 327 19.76 -16.72 -15.10
C TRP A 327 20.77 -15.58 -15.26
N LEU A 328 20.56 -14.49 -14.53
CA LEU A 328 21.37 -13.26 -14.52
C LEU A 328 21.98 -13.08 -13.12
N THR A 329 23.27 -12.82 -13.05
CA THR A 329 23.90 -12.42 -11.78
C THR A 329 23.84 -10.90 -11.66
N LEU A 330 23.06 -10.41 -10.69
CA LEU A 330 22.85 -8.99 -10.43
C LEU A 330 23.68 -8.57 -9.22
N LYS A 331 24.45 -7.51 -9.38
CA LYS A 331 25.21 -6.86 -8.30
C LYS A 331 24.29 -6.01 -7.41
N PRO A 332 24.71 -5.70 -6.18
CA PRO A 332 23.95 -4.76 -5.35
C PRO A 332 23.65 -3.46 -6.08
N GLY A 333 22.45 -2.96 -5.89
CA GLY A 333 21.99 -1.73 -6.52
C GLY A 333 20.49 -1.71 -6.76
N ARG A 334 20.04 -0.60 -7.30
CA ARG A 334 18.64 -0.39 -7.68
C ARG A 334 18.49 -0.62 -9.17
N TYR A 335 17.43 -1.30 -9.53
CA TYR A 335 17.13 -1.71 -10.88
C TYR A 335 15.72 -1.31 -11.25
N VAL A 336 15.49 -1.07 -12.55
CA VAL A 336 14.16 -0.90 -13.14
C VAL A 336 14.03 -1.89 -14.29
N VAL A 337 12.96 -2.68 -14.29
CA VAL A 337 12.59 -3.53 -15.42
C VAL A 337 11.55 -2.82 -16.24
N LEU A 338 11.80 -2.65 -17.52
CA LEU A 338 10.84 -2.15 -18.51
C LEU A 338 10.32 -3.33 -19.33
N TYR A 339 9.00 -3.48 -19.38
CA TYR A 339 8.35 -4.54 -20.14
C TYR A 339 7.73 -3.99 -21.43
N ASP A 340 7.96 -4.67 -22.54
CA ASP A 340 7.12 -4.57 -23.72
C ASP A 340 6.17 -5.78 -23.73
N LEU A 341 4.96 -5.55 -23.26
CA LEU A 341 3.92 -6.54 -23.08
C LEU A 341 2.94 -6.60 -24.25
N SER A 342 3.41 -6.39 -25.49
CA SER A 342 2.54 -6.51 -26.66
C SER A 342 1.82 -7.86 -26.70
N GLY A 343 0.54 -7.84 -27.09
CA GLY A 343 -0.34 -9.01 -27.11
C GLY A 343 -1.79 -8.63 -26.85
N ASN A 344 -2.63 -9.62 -26.50
CA ASN A 344 -4.02 -9.34 -26.17
C ASN A 344 -4.08 -8.57 -24.82
N PRO A 345 -4.66 -7.34 -24.78
CA PRO A 345 -4.72 -6.53 -23.56
C PRO A 345 -5.53 -7.18 -22.42
N ASP A 346 -6.48 -8.07 -22.75
CA ASP A 346 -7.35 -8.75 -21.80
C ASP A 346 -6.70 -10.01 -21.16
N ASP A 347 -5.52 -10.42 -21.64
CA ASP A 347 -4.81 -11.53 -21.03
C ASP A 347 -4.39 -11.18 -19.61
N GLU A 348 -4.70 -12.06 -18.65
CA GLU A 348 -4.26 -11.92 -17.26
C GLU A 348 -2.84 -12.50 -17.15
N VAL A 349 -1.90 -11.64 -16.77
CA VAL A 349 -0.48 -12.00 -16.74
C VAL A 349 0.15 -11.62 -15.39
N MET A 350 1.22 -12.31 -15.07
CA MET A 350 2.11 -11.97 -13.98
C MET A 350 3.51 -11.75 -14.54
N VAL A 351 4.09 -10.60 -14.29
CA VAL A 351 5.47 -10.28 -14.67
C VAL A 351 6.30 -10.03 -13.43
N GLY A 352 7.56 -10.40 -13.45
CA GLY A 352 8.38 -10.21 -12.27
C GLY A 352 9.81 -10.71 -12.41
N ILE A 353 10.47 -10.74 -11.27
CA ILE A 353 11.81 -11.28 -11.08
C ILE A 353 11.81 -12.27 -9.92
N GLU A 354 12.50 -13.38 -10.08
CA GLU A 354 12.64 -14.41 -9.05
C GLU A 354 14.09 -14.85 -8.90
N ASP A 355 14.47 -15.29 -7.71
CA ASP A 355 15.68 -16.07 -7.46
C ASP A 355 15.38 -17.57 -7.44
N GLU A 356 16.36 -18.41 -7.11
CA GLU A 356 16.18 -19.87 -7.07
C GLU A 356 15.17 -20.33 -6.00
N GLN A 357 14.86 -19.51 -5.05
CA GLN A 357 14.01 -19.88 -3.90
C GLN A 357 12.62 -19.26 -3.97
N LYS A 358 12.50 -18.03 -4.46
CA LYS A 358 11.24 -17.28 -4.41
C LYS A 358 11.17 -16.13 -5.41
N GLU A 359 9.95 -15.70 -5.67
CA GLU A 359 9.68 -14.45 -6.35
C GLU A 359 10.13 -13.26 -5.47
N MET A 360 10.85 -12.32 -6.08
CA MET A 360 11.41 -11.15 -5.39
C MET A 360 10.54 -9.91 -5.55
N CYS A 361 9.98 -9.72 -6.75
CA CYS A 361 9.08 -8.63 -7.10
C CYS A 361 8.21 -9.05 -8.27
N ARG A 362 6.94 -8.67 -8.27
CA ARG A 362 6.01 -8.98 -9.37
C ARG A 362 4.87 -7.97 -9.47
N TYR A 363 4.32 -7.86 -10.68
CA TYR A 363 3.00 -7.31 -10.95
C TYR A 363 2.07 -8.40 -11.49
N HIS A 364 0.80 -8.31 -11.12
CA HIS A 364 -0.25 -9.22 -11.57
C HIS A 364 -1.49 -8.41 -11.95
N ALA A 365 -1.80 -8.34 -13.22
CA ALA A 365 -3.02 -7.72 -13.74
C ALA A 365 -3.24 -8.10 -15.21
N ASN A 366 -4.27 -7.53 -15.83
CA ASN A 366 -4.43 -7.64 -17.27
C ASN A 366 -3.26 -6.95 -17.99
N ARG A 367 -2.83 -7.54 -19.10
CA ARG A 367 -1.68 -7.08 -19.89
C ARG A 367 -1.79 -5.60 -20.29
N GLY A 368 -2.97 -5.18 -20.75
CA GLY A 368 -3.23 -3.78 -21.11
C GLY A 368 -3.11 -2.83 -19.92
N PHE A 369 -3.61 -3.23 -18.75
CA PHE A 369 -3.48 -2.44 -17.52
C PHE A 369 -2.02 -2.27 -17.11
N LEU A 370 -1.22 -3.36 -17.10
CA LEU A 370 0.19 -3.26 -16.76
C LEU A 370 0.96 -2.37 -17.73
N GLN A 371 0.66 -2.44 -19.02
CA GLN A 371 1.35 -1.64 -20.03
C GLN A 371 1.08 -0.14 -19.88
N ILE A 372 -0.10 0.24 -19.41
CA ILE A 372 -0.51 1.64 -19.24
C ILE A 372 -0.08 2.19 -17.88
N HIS A 373 -0.33 1.44 -16.80
CA HIS A 373 -0.14 1.95 -15.43
C HIS A 373 1.22 1.58 -14.84
N TYR A 374 1.75 0.39 -15.17
CA TYR A 374 2.99 -0.14 -14.60
C TYR A 374 3.94 -0.67 -15.70
N PRO A 375 4.34 0.18 -16.67
CA PRO A 375 5.25 -0.25 -17.74
C PRO A 375 6.66 -0.54 -17.23
N ASP A 376 6.96 -0.14 -16.02
CA ASP A 376 8.23 -0.25 -15.33
C ASP A 376 8.04 -0.82 -13.91
N MET A 377 9.01 -1.62 -13.47
CA MET A 377 9.00 -2.25 -12.16
C MET A 377 10.35 -2.05 -11.48
N PRO A 378 10.46 -1.13 -10.50
CA PRO A 378 11.67 -0.95 -9.74
C PRO A 378 11.82 -2.03 -8.67
N PHE A 379 13.07 -2.44 -8.42
CA PHE A 379 13.40 -3.34 -7.32
C PHE A 379 14.84 -3.09 -6.84
N HIS A 380 15.19 -3.64 -5.69
CA HIS A 380 16.48 -3.44 -5.06
C HIS A 380 17.18 -4.77 -4.77
N ILE A 381 18.46 -4.87 -5.15
CA ILE A 381 19.36 -5.97 -4.85
C ILE A 381 20.31 -5.51 -3.74
N THR A 382 20.23 -6.12 -2.58
CA THR A 382 21.09 -5.79 -1.42
C THR A 382 22.43 -6.48 -1.45
N ASN A 383 22.47 -7.73 -1.93
CA ASN A 383 23.66 -8.56 -2.09
C ASN A 383 23.67 -9.14 -3.50
N GLU A 384 24.85 -9.42 -4.05
CA GLU A 384 24.97 -10.11 -5.34
C GLU A 384 24.09 -11.36 -5.35
N LYS A 385 23.25 -11.50 -6.37
CA LYS A 385 22.21 -12.52 -6.43
C LYS A 385 21.97 -12.99 -7.86
N THR A 386 21.78 -14.30 -8.02
CA THR A 386 21.36 -14.91 -9.27
C THR A 386 19.84 -14.89 -9.36
N CYS A 387 19.32 -14.26 -10.42
CA CYS A 387 17.91 -14.04 -10.63
C CYS A 387 17.54 -14.29 -12.09
N ARG A 388 16.24 -14.46 -12.37
CA ARG A 388 15.71 -14.44 -13.74
C ARG A 388 14.41 -13.66 -13.80
N LEU A 389 14.15 -13.08 -14.95
CA LEU A 389 12.89 -12.40 -15.25
C LEU A 389 11.87 -13.42 -15.75
N PHE A 390 10.59 -13.18 -15.44
CA PHE A 390 9.51 -14.04 -15.90
C PHE A 390 8.29 -13.26 -16.38
N LEU A 391 7.54 -13.90 -17.29
CA LEU A 391 6.15 -13.57 -17.63
C LEU A 391 5.35 -14.87 -17.58
N LYS A 392 4.36 -14.92 -16.67
CA LYS A 392 3.45 -16.05 -16.52
C LYS A 392 2.09 -15.63 -17.07
N LEU A 393 1.54 -16.42 -18.00
CA LEU A 393 0.17 -16.26 -18.49
C LEU A 393 -0.75 -17.03 -17.55
N LEU A 394 -1.62 -16.33 -16.84
CA LEU A 394 -2.54 -16.92 -15.87
C LEU A 394 -3.88 -17.26 -16.50
N LYS A 395 -4.37 -16.38 -17.38
CA LYS A 395 -5.61 -16.57 -18.13
C LYS A 395 -5.49 -15.91 -19.49
N SER A 396 -5.88 -16.61 -20.54
CA SER A 396 -5.96 -16.07 -21.89
C SER A 396 -7.31 -16.38 -22.50
N ASN A 397 -7.82 -15.41 -23.25
CA ASN A 397 -9.01 -15.55 -24.07
C ASN A 397 -8.68 -15.89 -25.53
N SER A 398 -7.39 -16.12 -25.86
CA SER A 398 -6.90 -16.44 -27.19
C SER A 398 -5.97 -17.65 -27.15
N ASP A 399 -5.96 -18.44 -28.22
CA ASP A 399 -5.07 -19.60 -28.38
C ASP A 399 -3.59 -19.20 -28.64
N THR A 400 -3.27 -17.93 -28.69
CA THR A 400 -1.93 -17.43 -28.98
C THR A 400 -1.18 -17.05 -27.70
N HIS A 401 -0.30 -17.95 -27.25
CA HIS A 401 0.67 -17.67 -26.18
C HIS A 401 1.74 -16.71 -26.70
N CYS A 402 1.60 -15.42 -26.43
CA CYS A 402 2.60 -14.42 -26.79
C CYS A 402 3.62 -14.22 -25.66
N PRO A 403 4.91 -14.45 -25.92
CA PRO A 403 5.99 -14.05 -25.01
C PRO A 403 6.10 -12.53 -24.90
N PRO A 404 6.87 -11.99 -23.95
CA PRO A 404 7.25 -10.59 -23.98
C PRO A 404 8.02 -10.31 -25.27
N VAL A 405 7.76 -9.16 -25.90
CA VAL A 405 8.51 -8.78 -27.13
C VAL A 405 9.92 -8.40 -26.76
N SER A 406 10.07 -7.65 -25.69
CA SER A 406 11.36 -7.34 -25.08
C SER A 406 11.21 -7.00 -23.60
N VAL A 407 12.28 -7.19 -22.84
CA VAL A 407 12.41 -6.77 -21.46
C VAL A 407 13.74 -6.08 -21.30
N THR A 408 13.75 -4.84 -20.83
CA THR A 408 14.97 -4.09 -20.58
C THR A 408 15.19 -3.94 -19.08
N LEU A 409 16.32 -4.42 -18.60
CA LEU A 409 16.79 -4.25 -17.23
C LEU A 409 17.76 -3.08 -17.18
N LEU A 410 17.42 -2.05 -16.43
CA LEU A 410 18.23 -0.86 -16.20
C LEU A 410 18.80 -0.90 -14.78
N LYS A 411 20.12 -0.75 -14.65
CA LYS A 411 20.75 -0.50 -13.35
C LYS A 411 20.96 1.00 -13.19
N MET A 412 20.44 1.56 -12.10
CA MET A 412 20.55 2.98 -11.82
C MET A 412 21.84 3.28 -11.06
N THR A 413 22.55 4.35 -11.45
CA THR A 413 23.68 4.93 -10.68
C THR A 413 23.16 5.87 -9.60
N ASP A 414 24.00 6.10 -8.58
CA ASP A 414 23.87 7.20 -7.61
C ASP A 414 22.64 7.17 -6.70
N ILE A 415 22.00 6.00 -6.57
CA ILE A 415 21.17 5.75 -5.41
C ILE A 415 22.12 5.24 -4.34
N LEU A 416 22.37 6.07 -3.31
CA LEU A 416 23.30 5.77 -2.23
C LEU A 416 22.91 4.46 -1.52
N THR A 417 23.49 3.36 -1.97
CA THR A 417 23.30 2.02 -1.37
C THR A 417 23.83 1.95 0.07
N GLU A 418 24.68 2.90 0.46
CA GLU A 418 25.33 2.93 1.77
C GLU A 418 24.41 3.36 2.93
N ARG A 419 23.24 3.94 2.67
CA ARG A 419 22.31 4.36 3.74
C ARG A 419 21.19 3.37 4.06
N ILE A 420 21.07 2.29 3.32
CA ILE A 420 20.15 1.21 3.66
C ILE A 420 20.83 0.34 4.71
N SER A 421 20.77 0.77 5.96
CA SER A 421 21.03 -0.14 7.07
C SER A 421 20.17 -1.38 6.86
N PRO A 422 20.73 -2.59 6.85
CA PRO A 422 19.92 -3.78 6.77
C PRO A 422 19.01 -3.75 7.99
N ILE A 423 17.75 -3.45 7.81
CA ILE A 423 16.75 -3.76 8.83
C ILE A 423 16.73 -5.28 8.81
N ASN A 424 17.45 -5.88 9.77
CA ASN A 424 17.33 -7.28 10.05
C ASN A 424 15.86 -7.53 10.39
N TYR A 425 15.14 -8.08 9.45
CA TYR A 425 13.83 -8.64 9.71
C TYR A 425 14.02 -9.80 10.67
N LEU A 426 13.90 -9.53 11.94
CA LEU A 426 13.62 -10.56 12.93
C LEU A 426 12.21 -11.06 12.61
N VAL A 427 12.17 -12.10 11.78
CA VAL A 427 11.03 -13.01 11.70
C VAL A 427 11.05 -13.74 13.04
N ALA A 428 10.16 -13.37 13.93
CA ALA A 428 9.77 -14.14 15.09
C ALA A 428 8.37 -14.69 14.87
#